data_4f8684e7d721a4893ce2048f1a32e93e
#
_entry.id   4f8684e7d721a4893ce2048f1a32e93e
#
_cell.length_a   1.000
_cell.length_b   1.000
_cell.length_c   1.000
_cell.angle_alpha   90.00
_cell.angle_beta   90.00
_cell.angle_gamma   90.00
#
_symmetry.space_group_name_H-M   'P 1'
#
loop_
_entity.id
_entity.type
_entity.pdbx_description
1 polymer ?
#
loop_
_entity_poly.entity_id
_entity_poly.type
_entity_poly.pdbx_seq_one_letter_code
_entity_poly.pdbx_strand_id
1 'polypeptide(L)'
;MDGVRYDYVEQPDLEAFRFLNENGLKAKSLIPVYQSSTFPSHVSMATGVTPEKHGIMHNSFYDRSKGSYSYSAEADWIQSPPIWAILEKQNVKTATYFWVGSETDWRGINISYSKAPFDGEIGEEEK
;
A
#
# COMPACT_ATOMS: atom_id res chain seq x y z
N MET A 1 -5.40 0.55 -6.11
CA MET A 1 -6.27 -0.58 -6.56
C MET A 1 -5.42 -1.83 -6.61
N ASP A 2 -5.92 -2.93 -6.10
CA ASP A 2 -5.24 -4.21 -6.05
C ASP A 2 -5.85 -5.18 -7.08
N GLY A 3 -5.03 -6.07 -7.65
CA GLY A 3 -5.48 -7.10 -8.59
C GLY A 3 -6.03 -6.60 -9.94
N VAL A 4 -5.74 -5.36 -10.32
CA VAL A 4 -6.23 -4.78 -11.58
C VAL A 4 -5.34 -5.20 -12.75
N ARG A 5 -5.89 -5.96 -13.67
CA ARG A 5 -5.19 -6.30 -14.91
C ARG A 5 -5.01 -5.06 -15.79
N TYR A 6 -3.89 -4.97 -16.51
CA TYR A 6 -3.48 -3.78 -17.27
C TYR A 6 -4.50 -3.28 -18.30
N ASP A 7 -5.35 -4.16 -18.81
CA ASP A 7 -6.36 -3.85 -19.83
C ASP A 7 -7.74 -3.51 -19.24
N TYR A 8 -7.97 -3.70 -17.94
CA TYR A 8 -9.24 -3.32 -17.32
C TYR A 8 -9.51 -1.81 -17.38
N VAL A 9 -8.44 -1.01 -17.37
CA VAL A 9 -8.53 0.45 -17.47
C VAL A 9 -8.85 0.98 -18.87
N GLU A 10 -8.97 0.10 -19.87
CA GLU A 10 -9.34 0.45 -21.25
C GLU A 10 -10.83 0.39 -21.53
N GLN A 11 -11.63 0.00 -20.52
CA GLN A 11 -13.08 -0.06 -20.68
C GLN A 11 -13.69 1.34 -20.87
N PRO A 12 -14.55 1.53 -21.89
CA PRO A 12 -15.03 2.86 -22.27
C PRO A 12 -15.90 3.55 -21.21
N ASP A 13 -16.52 2.78 -20.31
CA ASP A 13 -17.43 3.29 -19.28
C ASP A 13 -16.69 3.86 -18.04
N LEU A 14 -15.37 3.75 -17.99
CA LEU A 14 -14.57 4.22 -16.87
C LEU A 14 -14.02 5.64 -17.16
N GLU A 15 -14.82 6.66 -16.90
CA GLU A 15 -14.47 8.07 -17.19
C GLU A 15 -13.15 8.52 -16.57
N ALA A 16 -12.89 8.17 -15.32
CA ALA A 16 -11.66 8.54 -14.64
C ALA A 16 -10.41 7.95 -15.33
N PHE A 17 -10.49 6.69 -15.76
CA PHE A 17 -9.39 6.05 -16.48
C PHE A 17 -9.23 6.61 -17.89
N ARG A 18 -10.34 6.94 -18.56
CA ARG A 18 -10.28 7.64 -19.86
C ARG A 18 -9.55 8.97 -19.72
N PHE A 19 -9.93 9.81 -18.75
CA PHE A 19 -9.25 11.07 -18.47
C PHE A 19 -7.74 10.87 -18.21
N LEU A 20 -7.37 9.87 -17.38
CA LEU A 20 -5.98 9.58 -17.09
C LEU A 20 -5.21 9.07 -18.32
N ASN A 21 -5.83 8.27 -19.17
CA ASN A 21 -5.22 7.77 -20.42
C ASN A 21 -4.98 8.89 -21.43
N GLU A 22 -5.88 9.88 -21.50
CA GLU A 22 -5.79 11.03 -22.44
C GLU A 22 -4.80 12.10 -21.95
N ASN A 23 -4.64 12.29 -20.64
CA ASN A 23 -3.91 13.41 -20.06
C ASN A 23 -2.66 12.98 -19.25
N GLY A 24 -2.41 11.69 -19.07
CA GLY A 24 -1.31 11.15 -18.28
C GLY A 24 -0.35 10.28 -19.07
N LEU A 25 0.51 9.60 -18.32
CA LEU A 25 1.42 8.59 -18.86
C LEU A 25 0.95 7.19 -18.39
N LYS A 26 0.76 6.30 -19.35
CA LYS A 26 0.38 4.90 -19.10
C LYS A 26 1.56 3.98 -19.35
N ALA A 27 1.99 3.25 -18.34
CA ALA A 27 2.94 2.15 -18.50
C ALA A 27 2.23 0.93 -19.12
N LYS A 28 2.98 0.08 -19.84
CA LYS A 28 2.45 -1.18 -20.38
C LYS A 28 2.01 -2.14 -19.28
N SER A 29 2.75 -2.17 -18.18
CA SER A 29 2.48 -3.02 -17.02
C SER A 29 3.28 -2.51 -15.82
N LEU A 30 2.86 -2.92 -14.63
CA LEU A 30 3.64 -2.82 -13.41
C LEU A 30 4.17 -4.21 -13.06
N ILE A 31 5.50 -4.35 -13.01
CA ILE A 31 6.15 -5.60 -12.62
C ILE A 31 6.19 -5.62 -11.09
N PRO A 32 5.45 -6.52 -10.42
CA PRO A 32 5.47 -6.62 -8.96
C PRO A 32 6.79 -7.21 -8.47
N VAL A 33 7.04 -7.12 -7.17
CA VAL A 33 8.12 -7.87 -6.55
C VAL A 33 7.85 -9.38 -6.64
N TYR A 34 8.90 -10.20 -6.51
CA TYR A 34 8.77 -11.65 -6.49
C TYR A 34 7.71 -12.10 -5.50
N GLN A 35 6.91 -13.08 -5.89
CA GLN A 35 5.71 -13.63 -5.29
C GLN A 35 4.40 -12.87 -5.55
N SER A 36 4.42 -11.71 -6.19
CA SER A 36 3.20 -10.98 -6.66
C SER A 36 2.04 -10.94 -5.65
N SER A 37 2.35 -10.99 -4.36
CA SER A 37 1.36 -10.95 -3.28
C SER A 37 1.04 -9.52 -2.88
N THR A 38 -0.17 -9.28 -2.39
CA THR A 38 -0.67 -7.95 -2.06
C THR A 38 0.25 -7.18 -1.09
N PHE A 39 0.53 -7.77 0.07
CA PHE A 39 1.28 -7.08 1.13
C PHE A 39 2.73 -6.79 0.74
N PRO A 40 3.54 -7.75 0.27
CA PRO A 40 4.89 -7.46 -0.20
C PRO A 40 4.95 -6.38 -1.27
N SER A 41 4.03 -6.42 -2.24
CA SER A 41 4.02 -5.45 -3.34
C SER A 41 3.66 -4.04 -2.88
N HIS A 42 2.62 -3.89 -2.05
CA HIS A 42 2.21 -2.58 -1.52
C HIS A 42 3.26 -1.99 -0.59
N VAL A 43 3.87 -2.80 0.28
CA VAL A 43 4.95 -2.33 1.16
C VAL A 43 6.20 -1.97 0.36
N SER A 44 6.53 -2.73 -0.68
CA SER A 44 7.64 -2.38 -1.58
C SER A 44 7.42 -1.04 -2.28
N MET A 45 6.20 -0.76 -2.75
CA MET A 45 5.86 0.55 -3.35
C MET A 45 5.98 1.69 -2.33
N ALA A 46 5.53 1.46 -1.10
CA ALA A 46 5.55 2.48 -0.05
C ALA A 46 6.95 2.75 0.51
N THR A 47 7.84 1.77 0.51
CA THR A 47 9.18 1.87 1.08
C THR A 47 10.29 2.07 0.05
N GLY A 48 10.01 1.78 -1.22
CA GLY A 48 10.99 1.83 -2.31
C GLY A 48 12.05 0.74 -2.25
N VAL A 49 11.85 -0.31 -1.43
CA VAL A 49 12.78 -1.43 -1.29
C VAL A 49 12.07 -2.78 -1.45
N THR A 50 12.84 -3.83 -1.64
CA THR A 50 12.36 -5.19 -1.85
C THR A 50 12.05 -5.93 -0.53
N PRO A 51 11.28 -7.03 -0.54
CA PRO A 51 10.82 -7.73 0.65
C PRO A 51 11.91 -8.11 1.66
N GLU A 52 13.09 -8.50 1.19
CA GLU A 52 14.21 -8.84 2.08
C GLU A 52 14.73 -7.64 2.91
N LYS A 53 14.42 -6.40 2.48
CA LYS A 53 14.80 -5.18 3.21
C LYS A 53 13.69 -4.64 4.09
N HIS A 54 12.44 -4.73 3.64
CA HIS A 54 11.32 -4.24 4.45
C HIS A 54 10.69 -5.32 5.35
N GLY A 55 11.04 -6.59 5.18
CA GLY A 55 10.65 -7.68 6.07
C GLY A 55 9.30 -8.33 5.81
N ILE A 56 8.46 -7.78 4.94
CA ILE A 56 7.16 -8.38 4.59
C ILE A 56 7.35 -9.31 3.40
N MET A 57 7.56 -10.59 3.70
CA MET A 57 7.95 -11.60 2.72
C MET A 57 6.76 -12.19 1.96
N HIS A 58 5.58 -12.24 2.58
CA HIS A 58 4.34 -12.77 2.03
C HIS A 58 3.14 -12.18 2.77
N ASN A 59 1.91 -12.45 2.32
CA ASN A 59 0.69 -12.07 3.06
C ASN A 59 0.60 -12.79 4.41
N SER A 60 1.18 -14.00 4.50
CA SER A 60 1.29 -14.77 5.75
C SER A 60 2.63 -15.50 5.77
N PHE A 61 3.37 -15.38 6.86
CA PHE A 61 4.67 -16.05 7.06
C PHE A 61 4.98 -16.19 8.55
N TYR A 62 6.02 -16.95 8.86
CA TYR A 62 6.52 -17.10 10.23
C TYR A 62 7.91 -16.47 10.38
N ASP A 63 8.04 -15.56 11.32
CA ASP A 63 9.33 -14.99 11.74
C ASP A 63 9.77 -15.63 13.05
N ARG A 64 11.06 -16.03 13.14
CA ARG A 64 11.58 -16.74 14.32
C ARG A 64 11.59 -15.89 15.59
N SER A 65 11.67 -14.58 15.46
CA SER A 65 11.76 -13.64 16.59
C SER A 65 10.40 -13.04 16.95
N LYS A 66 9.52 -12.85 15.97
CA LYS A 66 8.24 -12.15 16.13
C LYS A 66 7.01 -13.08 16.10
N GLY A 67 7.18 -14.33 15.63
CA GLY A 67 6.08 -15.28 15.49
C GLY A 67 5.38 -15.19 14.13
N SER A 68 4.09 -15.48 14.11
CA SER A 68 3.28 -15.55 12.89
C SER A 68 2.82 -14.16 12.45
N TYR A 69 3.06 -13.82 11.21
CA TYR A 69 2.47 -12.70 10.49
C TYR A 69 1.33 -13.22 9.60
N SER A 70 0.19 -12.59 9.62
CA SER A 70 -0.90 -12.88 8.68
C SER A 70 -1.75 -11.65 8.49
N TYR A 71 -1.63 -11.01 7.33
CA TYR A 71 -2.37 -9.78 6.97
C TYR A 71 -2.40 -8.74 8.10
N SER A 72 -1.29 -8.61 8.84
CA SER A 72 -1.26 -7.73 10.02
C SER A 72 -1.26 -6.27 9.60
N ALA A 73 -2.07 -5.48 10.29
CA ALA A 73 -2.13 -4.03 10.17
C ALA A 73 -0.94 -3.31 10.86
N GLU A 74 -0.19 -4.04 11.69
CA GLU A 74 0.87 -3.45 12.53
C GLU A 74 2.08 -3.04 11.70
N ALA A 75 2.31 -1.74 11.61
CA ALA A 75 3.44 -1.16 10.87
C ALA A 75 4.82 -1.53 11.45
N ASP A 76 4.90 -2.01 12.68
CA ASP A 76 6.15 -2.47 13.31
C ASP A 76 6.79 -3.68 12.63
N TRP A 77 6.01 -4.42 11.83
CA TRP A 77 6.56 -5.47 10.98
C TRP A 77 7.41 -4.93 9.84
N ILE A 78 7.16 -3.68 9.42
CA ILE A 78 7.86 -3.04 8.30
C ILE A 78 9.20 -2.50 8.79
N GLN A 79 10.29 -3.08 8.31
CA GLN A 79 11.66 -2.74 8.77
C GLN A 79 12.23 -1.50 8.11
N SER A 80 11.76 -1.13 6.93
CA SER A 80 12.19 0.06 6.19
C SER A 80 11.16 1.17 6.28
N PRO A 81 11.57 2.45 6.37
CA PRO A 81 10.63 3.54 6.53
C PRO A 81 9.73 3.70 5.29
N PRO A 82 8.40 3.68 5.46
CA PRO A 82 7.50 4.02 4.37
C PRO A 82 7.55 5.52 4.06
N ILE A 83 7.17 5.90 2.84
CA ILE A 83 7.27 7.27 2.35
C ILE A 83 6.55 8.28 3.25
N TRP A 84 5.40 7.93 3.80
CA TRP A 84 4.67 8.81 4.73
C TRP A 84 5.45 9.08 6.01
N ALA A 85 6.13 8.08 6.58
CA ALA A 85 6.95 8.29 7.76
C ALA A 85 8.18 9.18 7.49
N ILE A 86 8.75 9.09 6.28
CA ILE A 86 9.85 9.97 5.85
C ILE A 86 9.37 11.41 5.74
N LEU A 87 8.20 11.62 5.15
CA LEU A 87 7.62 12.95 4.93
C LEU A 87 7.16 13.60 6.24
N GLU A 88 6.46 12.87 7.10
CA GLU A 88 6.03 13.36 8.43
C GLU A 88 7.22 13.80 9.29
N LYS A 89 8.34 13.07 9.25
CA LYS A 89 9.60 13.53 9.90
C LYS A 89 10.11 14.86 9.39
N GLN A 90 9.76 15.22 8.18
CA GLN A 90 10.12 16.51 7.56
C GLN A 90 9.03 17.57 7.73
N ASN A 91 8.04 17.34 8.60
CA ASN A 91 6.86 18.18 8.80
C ASN A 91 5.99 18.36 7.55
N VAL A 92 6.04 17.40 6.63
CA VAL A 92 5.14 17.33 5.48
C VAL A 92 3.97 16.43 5.85
N LYS A 93 2.77 16.99 5.88
CA LYS A 93 1.56 16.23 6.19
C LYS A 93 1.25 15.21 5.10
N THR A 94 0.94 13.99 5.52
CA THR A 94 0.60 12.88 4.63
C THR A 94 -0.83 12.39 4.84
N ALA A 95 -1.39 11.79 3.80
CA ALA A 95 -2.69 11.14 3.84
C ALA A 95 -2.61 9.76 3.22
N THR A 96 -3.20 8.77 3.86
CA THR A 96 -3.33 7.41 3.33
C THR A 96 -4.79 6.95 3.39
N TYR A 97 -5.19 6.20 2.38
CA TYR A 97 -6.53 5.64 2.30
C TYR A 97 -6.41 4.15 1.98
N PHE A 98 -6.74 3.31 2.95
CA PHE A 98 -6.70 1.84 2.87
C PHE A 98 -5.36 1.28 2.35
N TRP A 99 -4.23 1.88 2.71
CA TRP A 99 -2.94 1.39 2.28
C TRP A 99 -2.34 0.42 3.29
N VAL A 100 -1.84 -0.71 2.81
CA VAL A 100 -1.18 -1.74 3.62
C VAL A 100 -0.04 -1.16 4.45
N GLY A 101 -0.09 -1.36 5.78
CA GLY A 101 0.93 -0.88 6.72
C GLY A 101 0.83 0.60 7.07
N SER A 102 -0.32 1.23 6.77
CA SER A 102 -0.62 2.60 7.20
C SER A 102 -1.69 2.68 8.30
N GLU A 103 -2.08 1.54 8.85
CA GLU A 103 -3.17 1.42 9.82
C GLU A 103 -2.72 1.80 11.23
N THR A 104 -1.43 1.64 11.52
CA THR A 104 -0.82 2.02 12.81
C THR A 104 0.35 2.96 12.58
N ASP A 105 0.86 3.58 13.66
CA ASP A 105 2.06 4.38 13.58
C ASP A 105 3.29 3.53 13.20
N TRP A 106 4.21 4.10 12.46
CA TRP A 106 5.49 3.47 12.17
C TRP A 106 6.55 3.99 13.14
N ARG A 107 6.89 3.19 14.17
CA ARG A 107 7.90 3.53 15.21
C ARG A 107 7.67 4.91 15.84
N GLY A 108 6.43 5.18 16.26
CA GLY A 108 6.02 6.43 16.86
C GLY A 108 5.75 7.58 15.89
N ILE A 109 5.83 7.35 14.57
CA ILE A 109 5.52 8.35 13.57
C ILE A 109 4.11 8.10 13.03
N ASN A 110 3.20 9.00 13.37
CA ASN A 110 1.81 8.95 12.91
C ASN A 110 1.66 9.61 11.55
N ILE A 111 0.69 9.11 10.77
CA ILE A 111 0.22 9.74 9.55
C ILE A 111 -0.76 10.84 9.94
N SER A 112 -0.64 12.03 9.33
CA SER A 112 -1.53 13.17 9.64
C SER A 112 -3.00 12.86 9.35
N TYR A 113 -3.27 12.13 8.28
CA TYR A 113 -4.61 11.73 7.87
C TYR A 113 -4.60 10.28 7.37
N SER A 114 -5.25 9.38 8.09
CA SER A 114 -5.34 7.98 7.69
C SER A 114 -6.75 7.45 7.79
N LYS A 115 -7.16 6.67 6.82
CA LYS A 115 -8.32 5.81 6.90
C LYS A 115 -7.84 4.37 7.03
N ALA A 116 -8.26 3.70 8.08
CA ALA A 116 -7.94 2.31 8.37
C ALA A 116 -8.40 1.36 7.25
N PRO A 117 -7.89 0.11 7.22
CA PRO A 117 -8.22 -0.83 6.17
C PRO A 117 -9.72 -1.07 6.08
N PHE A 118 -10.11 -1.54 4.92
CA PHE A 118 -11.48 -1.92 4.62
C PHE A 118 -11.97 -2.99 5.60
N ASP A 119 -12.92 -2.64 6.44
CA ASP A 119 -13.58 -3.54 7.41
C ASP A 119 -14.87 -4.19 6.87
N GLY A 120 -15.19 -3.96 5.59
CA GLY A 120 -16.43 -4.42 4.95
C GLY A 120 -17.57 -3.42 5.02
N GLU A 121 -17.43 -2.35 5.80
CA GLU A 121 -18.47 -1.34 5.98
C GLU A 121 -18.00 0.02 5.41
N ILE A 122 -18.35 0.30 4.17
CA ILE A 122 -18.23 1.65 3.62
C ILE A 122 -19.53 2.40 3.94
N GLY A 123 -19.45 3.41 4.78
CA GLY A 123 -20.56 4.31 5.06
C GLY A 123 -21.09 4.96 3.77
N GLU A 124 -22.38 5.29 3.73
CA GLU A 124 -22.99 5.92 2.54
C GLU A 124 -22.35 7.26 2.17
N GLU A 125 -21.76 7.94 3.14
CA GLU A 125 -21.06 9.23 2.96
C GLU A 125 -19.67 9.08 2.30
N GLU A 126 -19.15 7.85 2.17
CA GLU A 126 -17.82 7.55 1.61
C GLU A 126 -17.90 6.90 0.22
N LYS A 127 -19.11 6.71 -0.33
CA LYS A 127 -19.38 6.18 -1.68
C LYS A 127 -19.46 7.30 -2.71
#